data_3e7f4e6903cd9aec9744870902e9d882
#
_entry.id   3e7f4e6903cd9aec9744870902e9d882
#
_cell.length_a   1.000
_cell.length_b   1.000
_cell.length_c   1.000
_cell.angle_alpha   90.00
_cell.angle_beta   90.00
_cell.angle_gamma   90.00
#
_symmetry.space_group_name_H-M   'P 1'
#
loop_
_entity.id
_entity.type
_entity.pdbx_description
1 polymer ?
#
loop_
_entity_poly.entity_id
_entity_poly.type
_entity_poly.pdbx_seq_one_letter_code
_entity_poly.pdbx_strand_id
1 'polypeptide(L)'
;MKPPFLLGYGTNGFGDHPLHSALDVLDDVGYDAVALTLGFPHLDPFAPLAGDDVTALRAHLARMRGGTGAAVVVETGTRYLLDPLHKHRPTLVDRDATLRMRYLERAVEIAADLDARCVSFFSGILPDDAAPADGWARLRDRIPALVEYAGERGVRLAVEPEPGMLVETVDDALRLLADVGLPPELGITVDVGHCLVVEPGGVEGALRAAAPYLSNVQLDDMPRTHHEHRPFGEGAIDLPMVLATLADIGYTGVAAVELPRHSHDAPGSPSTAARP
;
A
#
# COMPACT_ATOMS: atom_id res chain seq x y z
N MET A 1 2.02 7.55 -25.19
CA MET A 1 1.01 8.41 -24.53
C MET A 1 1.21 8.28 -23.03
N LYS A 2 1.27 9.36 -22.24
CA LYS A 2 1.40 9.22 -20.77
C LYS A 2 0.14 8.52 -20.21
N PRO A 3 0.26 7.56 -19.29
CA PRO A 3 -0.90 6.90 -18.69
C PRO A 3 -1.77 7.92 -17.92
N PRO A 4 -3.07 7.65 -17.74
CA PRO A 4 -3.97 8.57 -17.04
C PRO A 4 -3.75 8.58 -15.52
N PHE A 5 -3.01 7.64 -14.98
CA PHE A 5 -2.66 7.49 -13.57
C PHE A 5 -1.24 8.01 -13.27
N LEU A 6 -0.92 8.19 -12.01
CA LEU A 6 0.39 8.62 -11.53
C LEU A 6 1.29 7.39 -11.30
N LEU A 7 2.43 7.33 -11.99
CA LEU A 7 3.39 6.25 -11.75
C LEU A 7 4.20 6.58 -10.49
N GLY A 8 4.17 5.66 -9.53
CA GLY A 8 4.88 5.78 -8.26
C GLY A 8 5.88 4.66 -8.02
N TYR A 9 6.60 4.76 -6.91
CA TYR A 9 7.49 3.72 -6.42
C TYR A 9 7.47 3.64 -4.88
N GLY A 10 7.52 2.40 -4.35
CA GLY A 10 7.50 2.11 -2.93
C GLY A 10 8.86 2.35 -2.25
N THR A 11 8.89 3.14 -1.18
CA THR A 11 10.13 3.37 -0.43
C THR A 11 10.66 2.10 0.24
N ASN A 12 9.83 1.07 0.41
CA ASN A 12 10.27 -0.24 0.91
C ASN A 12 11.30 -0.92 -0.01
N GLY A 13 11.38 -0.55 -1.28
CA GLY A 13 12.44 -0.95 -2.20
C GLY A 13 13.80 -0.29 -1.92
N PHE A 14 13.85 0.73 -1.07
CA PHE A 14 15.05 1.49 -0.70
C PHE A 14 15.51 1.25 0.75
N GLY A 15 15.30 0.04 1.30
CA GLY A 15 15.62 -0.27 2.69
C GLY A 15 17.07 0.00 3.13
N ASP A 16 18.00 0.10 2.18
CA ASP A 16 19.43 0.40 2.42
C ASP A 16 19.79 1.89 2.22
N HIS A 17 18.81 2.75 1.93
CA HIS A 17 19.00 4.20 1.74
C HIS A 17 18.31 5.01 2.84
N PRO A 18 18.87 6.17 3.25
CA PRO A 18 18.09 7.17 3.96
C PRO A 18 16.91 7.64 3.10
N LEU A 19 15.77 7.96 3.74
CA LEU A 19 14.54 8.32 3.04
C LEU A 19 14.74 9.45 2.01
N HIS A 20 15.40 10.55 2.41
CA HIS A 20 15.61 11.69 1.50
C HIS A 20 16.45 11.33 0.28
N SER A 21 17.46 10.46 0.43
CA SER A 21 18.25 9.97 -0.70
C SER A 21 17.43 9.08 -1.65
N ALA A 22 16.53 8.26 -1.09
CA ALA A 22 15.59 7.48 -1.90
C ALA A 22 14.66 8.39 -2.73
N LEU A 23 14.15 9.47 -2.12
CA LEU A 23 13.30 10.45 -2.80
C LEU A 23 14.05 11.19 -3.91
N ASP A 24 15.32 11.57 -3.69
CA ASP A 24 16.17 12.20 -4.71
C ASP A 24 16.31 11.28 -5.94
N VAL A 25 16.56 9.97 -5.73
CA VAL A 25 16.64 8.98 -6.81
C VAL A 25 15.31 8.87 -7.57
N LEU A 26 14.18 8.84 -6.85
CA LEU A 26 12.84 8.76 -7.47
C LEU A 26 12.51 10.02 -8.29
N ASP A 27 12.91 11.20 -7.82
CA ASP A 27 12.75 12.45 -8.54
C ASP A 27 13.62 12.47 -9.81
N ASP A 28 14.89 12.08 -9.71
CA ASP A 28 15.83 12.01 -10.84
C ASP A 28 15.37 11.03 -11.93
N VAL A 29 14.75 9.90 -11.54
CA VAL A 29 14.15 8.93 -12.46
C VAL A 29 12.85 9.45 -13.09
N GLY A 30 12.16 10.35 -12.43
CA GLY A 30 10.96 11.03 -12.92
C GLY A 30 9.64 10.39 -12.52
N TYR A 31 9.57 9.75 -11.35
CA TYR A 31 8.32 9.25 -10.79
C TYR A 31 7.35 10.38 -10.41
N ASP A 32 6.04 10.15 -10.63
CA ASP A 32 4.98 11.10 -10.31
C ASP A 32 4.56 11.03 -8.83
N ALA A 33 4.79 9.90 -8.18
CA ALA A 33 4.29 9.60 -6.85
C ALA A 33 5.27 8.76 -6.02
N VAL A 34 5.08 8.79 -4.71
CA VAL A 34 5.82 8.00 -3.72
C VAL A 34 4.83 7.18 -2.90
N ALA A 35 5.02 5.86 -2.84
CA ALA A 35 4.36 5.01 -1.86
C ALA A 35 5.28 4.91 -0.63
N LEU A 36 4.97 5.71 0.40
CA LEU A 36 5.77 5.84 1.62
C LEU A 36 5.43 4.71 2.60
N THR A 37 6.31 3.75 2.75
CA THR A 37 6.18 2.70 3.74
C THR A 37 6.65 3.20 5.12
N LEU A 38 5.72 3.24 6.09
CA LEU A 38 6.04 3.64 7.46
C LEU A 38 6.78 2.53 8.20
N GLY A 39 7.88 2.91 8.85
CA GLY A 39 8.71 2.01 9.64
C GLY A 39 10.18 2.20 9.37
N PHE A 40 10.97 1.30 9.91
CA PHE A 40 12.40 1.30 9.75
C PHE A 40 12.81 0.90 8.31
N PRO A 41 13.81 1.55 7.68
CA PRO A 41 14.68 2.58 8.23
C PRO A 41 14.21 4.03 7.95
N HIS A 42 13.06 4.22 7.33
CA HIS A 42 12.67 5.51 6.78
C HIS A 42 11.96 6.43 7.78
N LEU A 43 10.70 6.14 8.09
CA LEU A 43 9.88 6.96 8.97
C LEU A 43 9.21 6.09 10.02
N ASP A 44 9.80 6.04 11.22
CA ASP A 44 9.16 5.41 12.37
C ASP A 44 8.09 6.36 12.94
N PRO A 45 6.80 6.02 12.84
CA PRO A 45 5.74 6.91 13.28
C PRO A 45 5.70 7.12 14.80
N PHE A 46 6.41 6.29 15.56
CA PHE A 46 6.51 6.40 17.02
C PHE A 46 7.81 7.05 17.50
N ALA A 47 8.71 7.44 16.59
CA ALA A 47 9.93 8.14 16.97
C ALA A 47 9.62 9.50 17.65
N PRO A 48 10.43 9.91 18.64
CA PRO A 48 10.20 11.17 19.37
C PRO A 48 10.17 12.43 18.49
N LEU A 49 10.83 12.40 17.32
CA LEU A 49 10.92 13.53 16.38
C LEU A 49 10.09 13.28 15.10
N ALA A 50 9.18 12.31 15.11
CA ALA A 50 8.41 11.98 13.91
C ALA A 50 7.66 13.18 13.28
N GLY A 51 7.23 14.16 14.08
CA GLY A 51 6.58 15.38 13.58
C GLY A 51 7.53 16.29 12.80
N ASP A 52 8.79 16.45 13.24
CA ASP A 52 9.81 17.23 12.54
C ASP A 52 10.23 16.53 11.26
N ASP A 53 10.34 15.19 11.28
CA ASP A 53 10.66 14.36 10.13
C ASP A 53 9.55 14.46 9.07
N VAL A 54 8.29 14.45 9.46
CA VAL A 54 7.13 14.62 8.55
C VAL A 54 7.15 16.01 7.91
N THR A 55 7.48 17.05 8.66
CA THR A 55 7.59 18.43 8.14
C THR A 55 8.70 18.55 7.09
N ALA A 56 9.87 17.97 7.37
CA ALA A 56 11.00 17.95 6.45
C ALA A 56 10.65 17.12 5.17
N LEU A 57 9.99 16.00 5.35
CA LEU A 57 9.52 15.13 4.27
C LEU A 57 8.52 15.87 3.38
N ARG A 58 7.51 16.53 3.96
CA ARG A 58 6.54 17.34 3.20
C ARG A 58 7.23 18.40 2.33
N ALA A 59 8.21 19.11 2.91
CA ALA A 59 8.99 20.10 2.18
C ALA A 59 9.83 19.47 1.04
N HIS A 60 10.35 18.25 1.23
CA HIS A 60 11.07 17.52 0.18
C HIS A 60 10.13 17.13 -0.96
N LEU A 61 9.03 16.45 -0.65
CA LEU A 61 8.03 16.01 -1.61
C LEU A 61 7.49 17.19 -2.46
N ALA A 62 7.29 18.35 -1.84
CA ALA A 62 6.83 19.54 -2.55
C ALA A 62 7.85 20.08 -3.59
N ARG A 63 9.15 19.81 -3.41
CA ARG A 63 10.20 20.20 -4.37
C ARG A 63 10.36 19.24 -5.54
N MET A 64 9.95 17.99 -5.38
CA MET A 64 10.04 16.97 -6.44
C MET A 64 9.31 17.41 -7.71
N ARG A 65 9.64 16.80 -8.84
CA ARG A 65 9.05 17.07 -10.15
C ARG A 65 9.17 18.55 -10.57
N GLY A 66 10.33 19.14 -10.28
CA GLY A 66 10.59 20.55 -10.61
C GLY A 66 9.73 21.53 -9.83
N GLY A 67 9.28 21.17 -8.62
CA GLY A 67 8.46 22.01 -7.74
C GLY A 67 6.95 21.85 -7.93
N THR A 68 6.48 20.90 -8.75
CA THR A 68 5.05 20.59 -8.87
C THR A 68 4.56 19.64 -7.78
N GLY A 69 5.47 19.02 -7.04
CA GLY A 69 5.23 18.09 -5.97
C GLY A 69 4.96 16.65 -6.44
N ALA A 70 5.35 15.66 -5.64
CA ALA A 70 4.99 14.28 -5.83
C ALA A 70 3.70 13.93 -5.07
N ALA A 71 2.82 13.13 -5.67
CA ALA A 71 1.70 12.54 -4.94
C ALA A 71 2.21 11.49 -3.94
N VAL A 72 1.46 11.27 -2.85
CA VAL A 72 1.84 10.33 -1.79
C VAL A 72 0.72 9.33 -1.54
N VAL A 73 1.10 8.08 -1.34
CA VAL A 73 0.31 7.04 -0.69
C VAL A 73 1.09 6.61 0.55
N VAL A 74 0.42 6.40 1.67
CA VAL A 74 1.05 5.87 2.89
C VAL A 74 0.79 4.37 2.95
N GLU A 75 1.87 3.59 3.06
CA GLU A 75 1.85 2.14 3.14
C GLU A 75 2.16 1.68 4.57
N THR A 76 1.39 0.71 5.06
CA THR A 76 1.53 0.22 6.44
C THR A 76 2.09 -1.19 6.55
N GLY A 77 2.76 -1.65 5.50
CA GLY A 77 3.39 -2.97 5.40
C GLY A 77 4.66 -3.17 6.24
N THR A 78 4.79 -2.46 7.36
CA THR A 78 5.95 -2.64 8.27
C THR A 78 6.06 -4.07 8.78
N ARG A 79 7.29 -4.61 8.82
CA ARG A 79 7.53 -6.01 9.13
C ARG A 79 7.67 -6.26 10.64
N TYR A 80 8.63 -5.62 11.29
CA TYR A 80 9.03 -5.91 12.67
C TYR A 80 8.98 -4.66 13.57
N LEU A 81 8.36 -3.57 13.15
CA LEU A 81 8.27 -2.34 13.94
C LEU A 81 7.43 -2.55 15.20
N LEU A 82 6.32 -3.26 15.11
CA LEU A 82 5.37 -3.42 16.22
C LEU A 82 5.71 -4.62 17.11
N ASP A 83 6.32 -5.65 16.56
CA ASP A 83 6.82 -6.82 17.27
C ASP A 83 8.15 -7.26 16.64
N PRO A 84 9.27 -7.20 17.39
CA PRO A 84 10.59 -7.55 16.84
C PRO A 84 10.78 -9.04 16.58
N LEU A 85 9.89 -9.90 17.08
CA LEU A 85 9.98 -11.36 16.96
C LEU A 85 8.99 -11.93 15.93
N HIS A 86 7.85 -11.24 15.72
CA HIS A 86 6.77 -11.76 14.88
C HIS A 86 6.43 -10.77 13.76
N LYS A 87 6.78 -11.18 12.53
CA LYS A 87 6.55 -10.39 11.33
C LYS A 87 5.08 -9.96 11.21
N HIS A 88 4.86 -8.66 10.97
CA HIS A 88 3.55 -8.02 10.80
C HIS A 88 2.63 -8.01 12.03
N ARG A 89 3.02 -8.59 13.17
CA ARG A 89 2.20 -8.66 14.39
C ARG A 89 2.38 -7.41 15.28
N PRO A 90 1.34 -7.05 16.10
CA PRO A 90 -0.04 -7.54 15.98
C PRO A 90 -0.73 -7.00 14.73
N THR A 91 -1.79 -7.68 14.28
CA THR A 91 -2.62 -7.30 13.14
C THR A 91 -4.05 -6.95 13.57
N LEU A 92 -4.89 -6.55 12.63
CA LEU A 92 -6.31 -6.25 12.91
C LEU A 92 -7.13 -7.50 13.31
N VAL A 93 -6.65 -8.69 12.98
CA VAL A 93 -7.33 -9.96 13.31
C VAL A 93 -6.80 -10.62 14.58
N ASP A 94 -5.76 -10.07 15.21
CA ASP A 94 -5.30 -10.55 16.51
C ASP A 94 -6.31 -10.25 17.62
N ARG A 95 -6.28 -11.02 18.72
CA ARG A 95 -7.16 -10.78 19.88
C ARG A 95 -6.93 -9.38 20.47
N ASP A 96 -5.68 -9.01 20.67
CA ASP A 96 -5.28 -7.65 21.03
C ASP A 96 -4.63 -6.97 19.80
N ALA A 97 -5.33 -5.98 19.26
CA ALA A 97 -4.86 -5.15 18.15
C ALA A 97 -4.57 -3.70 18.57
N THR A 98 -4.50 -3.42 19.88
CA THR A 98 -4.34 -2.05 20.41
C THR A 98 -3.16 -1.33 19.76
N LEU A 99 -1.99 -1.99 19.68
CA LEU A 99 -0.81 -1.39 19.08
C LEU A 99 -0.96 -1.19 17.56
N ARG A 100 -1.62 -2.12 16.86
CA ARG A 100 -1.90 -1.99 15.42
C ARG A 100 -2.87 -0.83 15.16
N MET A 101 -3.93 -0.69 15.95
CA MET A 101 -4.86 0.43 15.83
C MET A 101 -4.15 1.77 16.00
N ARG A 102 -3.35 1.92 17.06
CA ARG A 102 -2.53 3.13 17.28
C ARG A 102 -1.56 3.41 16.13
N TYR A 103 -0.97 2.38 15.56
CA TYR A 103 -0.10 2.51 14.39
C TYR A 103 -0.86 3.03 13.16
N LEU A 104 -2.06 2.50 12.91
CA LEU A 104 -2.90 2.95 11.80
C LEU A 104 -3.44 4.37 12.03
N GLU A 105 -3.80 4.73 13.26
CA GLU A 105 -4.15 6.12 13.62
C GLU A 105 -2.98 7.08 13.33
N ARG A 106 -1.74 6.71 13.71
CA ARG A 106 -0.55 7.50 13.38
C ARG A 106 -0.30 7.58 11.87
N ALA A 107 -0.55 6.49 11.14
CA ALA A 107 -0.45 6.49 9.67
C ALA A 107 -1.46 7.48 9.05
N VAL A 108 -2.67 7.55 9.58
CA VAL A 108 -3.70 8.52 9.16
C VAL A 108 -3.25 9.96 9.47
N GLU A 109 -2.70 10.23 10.65
CA GLU A 109 -2.16 11.56 10.98
C GLU A 109 -1.04 12.00 10.02
N ILE A 110 -0.08 11.12 9.76
CA ILE A 110 1.01 11.37 8.81
C ILE A 110 0.46 11.57 7.39
N ALA A 111 -0.53 10.77 6.98
CA ALA A 111 -1.19 10.92 5.69
C ALA A 111 -1.89 12.28 5.54
N ALA A 112 -2.57 12.75 6.59
CA ALA A 112 -3.18 14.07 6.62
C ALA A 112 -2.12 15.19 6.51
N ASP A 113 -1.02 15.09 7.26
CA ASP A 113 0.08 16.06 7.21
C ASP A 113 0.76 16.12 5.84
N LEU A 114 0.80 15.00 5.11
CA LEU A 114 1.41 14.89 3.78
C LEU A 114 0.44 15.12 2.62
N ASP A 115 -0.85 15.36 2.88
CA ASP A 115 -1.92 15.42 1.86
C ASP A 115 -1.92 14.14 0.98
N ALA A 116 -1.76 12.98 1.64
CA ALA A 116 -1.66 11.70 0.96
C ALA A 116 -3.00 11.27 0.35
N ARG A 117 -2.96 10.55 -0.78
CA ARG A 117 -4.14 10.05 -1.49
C ARG A 117 -4.92 9.02 -0.68
N CYS A 118 -4.21 8.16 0.04
CA CYS A 118 -4.79 7.18 0.95
C CYS A 118 -3.73 6.60 1.90
N VAL A 119 -4.22 5.83 2.88
CA VAL A 119 -3.43 4.91 3.70
C VAL A 119 -3.79 3.49 3.30
N SER A 120 -2.85 2.73 2.75
CA SER A 120 -3.00 1.30 2.46
C SER A 120 -2.73 0.47 3.72
N PHE A 121 -3.59 -0.51 3.99
CA PHE A 121 -3.46 -1.40 5.13
C PHE A 121 -4.05 -2.79 4.83
N PHE A 122 -3.60 -3.81 5.55
CA PHE A 122 -4.04 -5.20 5.41
C PHE A 122 -4.76 -5.72 6.65
N SER A 123 -5.54 -6.81 6.48
CA SER A 123 -6.27 -7.45 7.59
C SER A 123 -5.36 -8.19 8.58
N GLY A 124 -4.40 -8.92 8.04
CA GLY A 124 -3.49 -9.80 8.77
C GLY A 124 -3.82 -11.29 8.64
N ILE A 125 -2.80 -12.10 8.92
CA ILE A 125 -2.92 -13.57 8.97
C ILE A 125 -3.69 -13.95 10.24
N LEU A 126 -4.71 -14.77 10.09
CA LEU A 126 -5.50 -15.24 11.22
C LEU A 126 -4.62 -16.05 12.20
N PRO A 127 -4.70 -15.80 13.53
CA PRO A 127 -4.02 -16.64 14.52
C PRO A 127 -4.49 -18.11 14.47
N ASP A 128 -3.58 -19.05 14.72
CA ASP A 128 -3.87 -20.50 14.66
C ASP A 128 -4.99 -20.94 15.61
N ASP A 129 -5.18 -20.21 16.72
CA ASP A 129 -6.21 -20.46 17.73
C ASP A 129 -7.54 -19.74 17.49
N ALA A 130 -7.69 -19.06 16.34
CA ALA A 130 -8.88 -18.27 16.00
C ALA A 130 -9.62 -18.88 14.81
N ALA A 131 -10.95 -18.93 14.88
CA ALA A 131 -11.77 -19.29 13.73
C ALA A 131 -11.90 -18.09 12.77
N PRO A 132 -12.08 -18.30 11.44
CA PRO A 132 -12.32 -17.23 10.49
C PRO A 132 -13.46 -16.29 10.90
N ALA A 133 -14.52 -16.80 11.49
CA ALA A 133 -15.64 -16.01 11.98
C ALA A 133 -15.24 -14.99 13.06
N ASP A 134 -14.27 -15.35 13.93
CA ASP A 134 -13.74 -14.45 14.95
C ASP A 134 -12.93 -13.31 14.33
N GLY A 135 -12.12 -13.62 13.32
CA GLY A 135 -11.35 -12.62 12.56
C GLY A 135 -12.28 -11.61 11.87
N TRP A 136 -13.31 -12.08 11.17
CA TRP A 136 -14.32 -11.24 10.55
C TRP A 136 -15.08 -10.39 11.56
N ALA A 137 -15.43 -10.94 12.74
CA ALA A 137 -16.06 -10.17 13.80
C ALA A 137 -15.16 -9.04 14.30
N ARG A 138 -13.85 -9.31 14.47
CA ARG A 138 -12.86 -8.29 14.88
C ARG A 138 -12.70 -7.19 13.82
N LEU A 139 -12.69 -7.53 12.53
CA LEU A 139 -12.64 -6.50 11.46
C LEU A 139 -13.88 -5.61 11.49
N ARG A 140 -15.09 -6.19 11.59
CA ARG A 140 -16.34 -5.42 11.70
C ARG A 140 -16.43 -4.52 12.91
N ASP A 141 -15.78 -4.89 14.00
CA ASP A 141 -15.70 -4.08 15.22
C ASP A 141 -14.69 -2.92 15.11
N ARG A 142 -13.54 -3.16 14.47
CA ARG A 142 -12.40 -2.24 14.47
C ARG A 142 -12.39 -1.26 13.31
N ILE A 143 -12.75 -1.71 12.12
CA ILE A 143 -12.70 -0.90 10.91
C ILE A 143 -13.59 0.37 10.99
N PRO A 144 -14.82 0.33 11.50
CA PRO A 144 -15.65 1.54 11.62
C PRO A 144 -14.97 2.65 12.42
N ALA A 145 -14.34 2.34 13.54
CA ALA A 145 -13.64 3.34 14.35
C ALA A 145 -12.44 3.97 13.61
N LEU A 146 -11.70 3.14 12.86
CA LEU A 146 -10.58 3.64 12.06
C LEU A 146 -11.06 4.50 10.87
N VAL A 147 -12.17 4.12 10.24
CA VAL A 147 -12.80 4.87 9.15
C VAL A 147 -13.31 6.24 9.65
N GLU A 148 -13.97 6.28 10.80
CA GLU A 148 -14.39 7.54 11.44
C GLU A 148 -13.18 8.43 11.72
N TYR A 149 -12.14 7.88 12.34
CA TYR A 149 -10.90 8.60 12.65
C TYR A 149 -10.22 9.19 11.40
N ALA A 150 -10.21 8.43 10.31
CA ALA A 150 -9.65 8.86 9.02
C ALA A 150 -10.54 9.94 8.36
N GLY A 151 -11.85 9.76 8.37
CA GLY A 151 -12.82 10.70 7.81
C GLY A 151 -12.77 12.08 8.48
N GLU A 152 -12.64 12.13 9.80
CA GLU A 152 -12.45 13.40 10.56
C GLU A 152 -11.20 14.18 10.09
N ARG A 153 -10.21 13.50 9.49
CA ARG A 153 -8.95 14.08 9.01
C ARG A 153 -8.89 14.22 7.49
N GLY A 154 -9.98 13.88 6.78
CA GLY A 154 -10.06 13.94 5.34
C GLY A 154 -9.17 12.90 4.63
N VAL A 155 -8.80 11.83 5.33
CA VAL A 155 -7.92 10.76 4.82
C VAL A 155 -8.75 9.57 4.35
N ARG A 156 -8.43 9.03 3.19
CA ARG A 156 -9.00 7.79 2.68
C ARG A 156 -8.17 6.59 3.13
N LEU A 157 -8.85 5.54 3.56
CA LEU A 157 -8.25 4.23 3.83
C LEU A 157 -8.41 3.32 2.62
N ALA A 158 -7.50 2.38 2.43
CA ALA A 158 -7.58 1.37 1.39
C ALA A 158 -7.15 0.00 1.94
N VAL A 159 -8.09 -0.94 2.02
CA VAL A 159 -7.77 -2.30 2.42
C VAL A 159 -7.09 -3.04 1.27
N GLU A 160 -6.00 -3.72 1.57
CA GLU A 160 -5.23 -4.51 0.64
C GLU A 160 -5.49 -5.99 0.87
N PRO A 161 -6.11 -6.71 -0.10
CA PRO A 161 -6.15 -8.16 -0.09
C PRO A 161 -4.73 -8.72 -0.28
N GLU A 162 -4.33 -9.65 0.59
CA GLU A 162 -2.98 -10.22 0.53
C GLU A 162 -3.02 -11.74 0.71
N PRO A 163 -2.26 -12.52 -0.11
CA PRO A 163 -2.22 -13.98 -0.04
C PRO A 163 -1.91 -14.49 1.37
N GLY A 164 -2.77 -15.40 1.88
CA GLY A 164 -2.65 -15.99 3.22
C GLY A 164 -3.22 -15.13 4.36
N MET A 165 -3.72 -13.93 4.09
CA MET A 165 -4.43 -13.11 5.08
C MET A 165 -5.93 -13.41 5.10
N LEU A 166 -6.66 -12.90 6.12
CA LEU A 166 -8.10 -13.13 6.26
C LEU A 166 -8.90 -12.45 5.14
N VAL A 167 -8.49 -11.26 4.73
CA VAL A 167 -8.93 -10.60 3.49
C VAL A 167 -7.88 -10.93 2.45
N GLU A 168 -8.14 -11.95 1.64
CA GLU A 168 -7.17 -12.51 0.71
C GLU A 168 -7.45 -12.09 -0.73
N THR A 169 -8.73 -11.94 -1.07
CA THR A 169 -9.20 -11.63 -2.42
C THR A 169 -9.92 -10.28 -2.48
N VAL A 170 -10.08 -9.74 -3.69
CA VAL A 170 -10.91 -8.55 -3.93
C VAL A 170 -12.35 -8.78 -3.49
N ASP A 171 -12.88 -10.00 -3.68
CA ASP A 171 -14.22 -10.34 -3.18
C ASP A 171 -14.31 -10.28 -1.66
N ASP A 172 -13.26 -10.68 -0.93
CA ASP A 172 -13.20 -10.52 0.53
C ASP A 172 -13.15 -9.03 0.93
N ALA A 173 -12.39 -8.21 0.20
CA ALA A 173 -12.35 -6.76 0.44
C ALA A 173 -13.72 -6.12 0.18
N LEU A 174 -14.38 -6.46 -0.92
CA LEU A 174 -15.74 -5.99 -1.24
C LEU A 174 -16.75 -6.41 -0.17
N ARG A 175 -16.62 -7.65 0.33
CA ARG A 175 -17.42 -8.13 1.47
C ARG A 175 -17.16 -7.29 2.73
N LEU A 176 -15.88 -7.01 3.05
CA LEU A 176 -15.54 -6.17 4.20
C LEU A 176 -16.16 -4.77 4.07
N LEU A 177 -16.03 -4.12 2.91
CA LEU A 177 -16.64 -2.83 2.63
C LEU A 177 -18.17 -2.88 2.84
N ALA A 178 -18.83 -3.90 2.34
CA ALA A 178 -20.27 -4.09 2.52
C ALA A 178 -20.65 -4.33 3.98
N ASP A 179 -19.90 -5.17 4.70
CA ASP A 179 -20.13 -5.49 6.13
C ASP A 179 -20.02 -4.25 7.03
N VAL A 180 -19.23 -3.22 6.64
CA VAL A 180 -19.10 -1.95 7.39
C VAL A 180 -19.91 -0.80 6.79
N GLY A 181 -20.81 -1.06 5.84
CA GLY A 181 -21.77 -0.09 5.33
C GLY A 181 -21.28 0.77 4.16
N LEU A 182 -20.23 0.35 3.44
CA LEU A 182 -19.68 1.03 2.24
C LEU A 182 -19.32 2.51 2.50
N PRO A 183 -18.56 2.84 3.55
CA PRO A 183 -18.20 4.22 3.81
C PRO A 183 -17.32 4.79 2.68
N PRO A 184 -17.52 6.05 2.26
CA PRO A 184 -16.76 6.65 1.17
C PRO A 184 -15.25 6.81 1.48
N GLU A 185 -14.90 6.80 2.75
CA GLU A 185 -13.51 6.89 3.23
C GLU A 185 -12.76 5.55 3.14
N LEU A 186 -13.44 4.44 2.85
CA LEU A 186 -12.82 3.12 2.73
C LEU A 186 -12.86 2.64 1.27
N GLY A 187 -11.68 2.40 0.71
CA GLY A 187 -11.51 1.80 -0.61
C GLY A 187 -10.64 0.55 -0.57
N ILE A 188 -10.11 0.19 -1.73
CA ILE A 188 -9.30 -1.02 -1.95
C ILE A 188 -7.95 -0.62 -2.54
N THR A 189 -6.86 -1.17 -2.01
CA THR A 189 -5.58 -1.30 -2.69
C THR A 189 -5.56 -2.62 -3.44
N VAL A 190 -5.18 -2.61 -4.71
CA VAL A 190 -4.96 -3.83 -5.49
C VAL A 190 -3.48 -3.95 -5.80
N ASP A 191 -2.85 -5.00 -5.27
CA ASP A 191 -1.55 -5.49 -5.71
C ASP A 191 -1.76 -6.50 -6.84
N VAL A 192 -1.15 -6.23 -8.01
CA VAL A 192 -1.35 -7.06 -9.20
C VAL A 192 -0.71 -8.44 -9.09
N GLY A 193 0.39 -8.55 -8.33
CA GLY A 193 1.05 -9.82 -8.05
C GLY A 193 0.22 -10.68 -7.10
N HIS A 194 -0.37 -10.09 -6.04
CA HIS A 194 -1.29 -10.80 -5.16
C HIS A 194 -2.46 -11.38 -5.95
N CYS A 195 -3.08 -10.58 -6.82
CA CYS A 195 -4.17 -11.05 -7.67
C CYS A 195 -3.76 -12.21 -8.59
N LEU A 196 -2.53 -12.19 -9.11
CA LEU A 196 -2.03 -13.29 -9.94
C LEU A 196 -2.01 -14.64 -9.20
N VAL A 197 -1.77 -14.61 -7.88
CA VAL A 197 -1.65 -15.81 -7.03
C VAL A 197 -3.01 -16.33 -6.57
N VAL A 198 -3.93 -15.45 -6.19
CA VAL A 198 -5.16 -15.86 -5.46
C VAL A 198 -6.46 -15.62 -6.21
N GLU A 199 -6.50 -14.73 -7.21
CA GLU A 199 -7.76 -14.35 -7.84
C GLU A 199 -8.24 -15.37 -8.90
N PRO A 200 -9.42 -15.98 -8.73
CA PRO A 200 -9.95 -16.91 -9.72
C PRO A 200 -10.20 -16.28 -11.09
N GLY A 201 -10.57 -15.00 -11.12
CA GLY A 201 -10.77 -14.19 -12.33
C GLY A 201 -9.48 -13.58 -12.90
N GLY A 202 -8.33 -13.83 -12.26
CA GLY A 202 -7.06 -13.24 -12.60
C GLY A 202 -6.99 -11.73 -12.34
N VAL A 203 -5.89 -11.12 -12.71
CA VAL A 203 -5.59 -9.70 -12.42
C VAL A 203 -6.61 -8.75 -13.08
N GLU A 204 -6.96 -8.99 -14.34
CA GLU A 204 -7.95 -8.17 -15.06
C GLU A 204 -9.31 -8.19 -14.36
N GLY A 205 -9.79 -9.40 -13.99
CA GLY A 205 -11.06 -9.57 -13.28
C GLY A 205 -11.06 -8.83 -11.94
N ALA A 206 -10.00 -8.96 -11.18
CA ALA A 206 -9.81 -8.28 -9.89
C ALA A 206 -9.83 -6.75 -10.01
N LEU A 207 -9.06 -6.18 -10.96
CA LEU A 207 -9.03 -4.74 -11.21
C LEU A 207 -10.41 -4.19 -11.60
N ARG A 208 -11.14 -4.91 -12.48
CA ARG A 208 -12.49 -4.50 -12.89
C ARG A 208 -13.50 -4.60 -11.75
N ALA A 209 -13.41 -5.63 -10.91
CA ALA A 209 -14.27 -5.79 -9.74
C ALA A 209 -13.99 -4.70 -8.68
N ALA A 210 -12.74 -4.37 -8.42
CA ALA A 210 -12.34 -3.34 -7.47
C ALA A 210 -12.61 -1.91 -7.97
N ALA A 211 -12.79 -1.68 -9.29
CA ALA A 211 -12.82 -0.36 -9.93
C ALA A 211 -13.66 0.72 -9.21
N PRO A 212 -14.89 0.45 -8.70
CA PRO A 212 -15.69 1.45 -8.00
C PRO A 212 -15.08 1.94 -6.68
N TYR A 213 -14.18 1.16 -6.09
CA TYR A 213 -13.58 1.40 -4.77
C TYR A 213 -12.06 1.52 -4.83
N LEU A 214 -11.46 1.41 -6.02
CA LEU A 214 -10.01 1.36 -6.22
C LEU A 214 -9.36 2.69 -5.82
N SER A 215 -8.51 2.65 -4.82
CA SER A 215 -7.84 3.82 -4.23
C SER A 215 -6.34 3.83 -4.49
N ASN A 216 -5.72 2.67 -4.58
CA ASN A 216 -4.30 2.48 -4.82
C ASN A 216 -4.06 1.20 -5.63
N VAL A 217 -2.97 1.18 -6.40
CA VAL A 217 -2.51 0.00 -7.14
C VAL A 217 -1.03 -0.19 -6.87
N GLN A 218 -0.63 -1.40 -6.57
CA GLN A 218 0.76 -1.81 -6.49
C GLN A 218 1.11 -2.65 -7.73
N LEU A 219 2.27 -2.34 -8.29
CA LEU A 219 2.77 -2.95 -9.52
C LEU A 219 4.07 -3.70 -9.21
N ASP A 220 4.08 -4.96 -9.47
CA ASP A 220 5.25 -5.83 -9.41
C ASP A 220 5.15 -6.94 -10.45
N ASP A 221 6.11 -7.82 -10.51
CA ASP A 221 5.96 -9.12 -11.15
C ASP A 221 5.98 -10.21 -10.09
N MET A 222 5.33 -11.34 -10.37
CA MET A 222 5.16 -12.41 -9.39
C MET A 222 5.03 -13.77 -10.09
N PRO A 223 5.57 -14.87 -9.50
CA PRO A 223 5.28 -16.21 -9.99
C PRO A 223 3.85 -16.61 -9.61
N ARG A 224 3.16 -17.38 -10.47
CA ARG A 224 1.77 -17.84 -10.19
C ARG A 224 1.63 -18.76 -8.97
N THR A 225 2.73 -19.27 -8.44
CA THR A 225 2.70 -20.36 -7.45
C THR A 225 2.89 -19.91 -6.02
N HIS A 226 3.36 -18.69 -5.79
CA HIS A 226 3.63 -18.17 -4.45
C HIS A 226 3.85 -16.66 -4.46
N HIS A 227 3.65 -16.04 -3.32
CA HIS A 227 3.80 -14.61 -3.07
C HIS A 227 5.30 -14.23 -3.00
N GLU A 228 5.82 -13.64 -4.06
CA GLU A 228 7.19 -13.13 -4.13
C GLU A 228 7.29 -11.98 -5.13
N HIS A 229 7.42 -10.74 -4.65
CA HIS A 229 7.61 -9.57 -5.50
C HIS A 229 8.93 -9.67 -6.27
N ARG A 230 8.85 -9.54 -7.59
CA ARG A 230 9.97 -9.62 -8.53
C ARG A 230 9.99 -8.41 -9.47
N PRO A 231 11.17 -8.06 -10.01
CA PRO A 231 11.26 -7.13 -11.13
C PRO A 231 10.42 -7.58 -12.32
N PHE A 232 9.92 -6.63 -13.10
CA PHE A 232 9.13 -6.93 -14.30
C PHE A 232 9.91 -7.79 -15.29
N GLY A 233 9.28 -8.84 -15.80
CA GLY A 233 9.84 -9.82 -16.70
C GLY A 233 10.44 -11.06 -16.00
N GLU A 234 10.45 -11.10 -14.67
CA GLU A 234 10.94 -12.24 -13.88
C GLU A 234 9.82 -13.11 -13.29
N GLY A 235 8.58 -12.75 -13.53
CA GLY A 235 7.38 -13.47 -13.09
C GLY A 235 6.45 -13.82 -14.24
N ALA A 236 5.14 -13.69 -14.02
CA ALA A 236 4.12 -14.08 -14.98
C ALA A 236 3.01 -13.02 -15.13
N ILE A 237 3.24 -11.78 -14.69
CA ILE A 237 2.33 -10.64 -14.88
C ILE A 237 2.37 -10.20 -16.35
N ASP A 238 1.20 -10.08 -16.96
CA ASP A 238 1.02 -9.38 -18.23
C ASP A 238 0.87 -7.88 -17.98
N LEU A 239 2.01 -7.19 -17.81
CA LEU A 239 2.01 -5.76 -17.51
C LEU A 239 1.26 -4.91 -18.57
N PRO A 240 1.42 -5.15 -19.90
CA PRO A 240 0.60 -4.47 -20.90
C PRO A 240 -0.91 -4.62 -20.66
N MET A 241 -1.40 -5.80 -20.32
CA MET A 241 -2.81 -6.03 -19.97
C MET A 241 -3.21 -5.24 -18.72
N VAL A 242 -2.38 -5.25 -17.66
CA VAL A 242 -2.62 -4.48 -16.43
C VAL A 242 -2.80 -2.99 -16.74
N LEU A 243 -1.85 -2.40 -17.48
CA LEU A 243 -1.87 -0.97 -17.83
C LEU A 243 -3.08 -0.62 -18.72
N ALA A 244 -3.44 -1.49 -19.66
CA ALA A 244 -4.64 -1.33 -20.50
C ALA A 244 -5.90 -1.38 -19.65
N THR A 245 -6.01 -2.34 -18.72
CA THR A 245 -7.17 -2.47 -17.83
C THR A 245 -7.33 -1.24 -16.94
N LEU A 246 -6.23 -0.71 -16.35
CA LEU A 246 -6.28 0.53 -15.56
C LEU A 246 -6.77 1.72 -16.37
N ALA A 247 -6.34 1.83 -17.63
CA ALA A 247 -6.84 2.87 -18.54
C ALA A 247 -8.31 2.69 -18.88
N ASP A 248 -8.76 1.46 -19.19
CA ASP A 248 -10.13 1.11 -19.54
C ASP A 248 -11.13 1.40 -18.42
N ILE A 249 -10.76 1.11 -17.15
CA ILE A 249 -11.60 1.42 -16.00
C ILE A 249 -11.52 2.90 -15.57
N GLY A 250 -10.73 3.72 -16.28
CA GLY A 250 -10.58 5.15 -16.00
C GLY A 250 -9.84 5.46 -14.71
N TYR A 251 -8.90 4.59 -14.28
CA TYR A 251 -8.13 4.81 -13.08
C TYR A 251 -7.17 6.01 -13.23
N THR A 252 -7.19 6.94 -12.27
CA THR A 252 -6.38 8.15 -12.27
C THR A 252 -5.55 8.32 -10.99
N GLY A 253 -5.60 7.33 -10.10
CA GLY A 253 -4.88 7.31 -8.83
C GLY A 253 -3.39 7.04 -8.98
N VAL A 254 -2.77 6.54 -7.93
CA VAL A 254 -1.35 6.13 -7.91
C VAL A 254 -1.26 4.64 -8.26
N ALA A 255 -0.38 4.30 -9.20
CA ALA A 255 0.07 2.95 -9.45
C ALA A 255 1.58 2.90 -9.12
N ALA A 256 1.93 2.34 -7.97
CA ALA A 256 3.28 2.35 -7.44
C ALA A 256 3.97 0.99 -7.62
N VAL A 257 5.19 1.00 -8.13
CA VAL A 257 6.04 -0.19 -8.18
C VAL A 257 6.41 -0.62 -6.76
N GLU A 258 6.24 -1.91 -6.44
CA GLU A 258 6.56 -2.47 -5.14
C GLU A 258 7.59 -3.60 -5.24
N LEU A 259 8.86 -3.32 -4.86
CA LEU A 259 9.98 -4.26 -4.90
C LEU A 259 10.73 -4.33 -3.56
N PRO A 260 10.09 -4.78 -2.48
CA PRO A 260 10.62 -4.67 -1.11
C PRO A 260 11.84 -5.56 -0.82
N ARG A 261 12.23 -6.43 -1.74
CA ARG A 261 13.40 -7.32 -1.61
C ARG A 261 14.60 -6.88 -2.42
N HIS A 262 14.49 -5.77 -3.16
CA HIS A 262 15.51 -5.31 -4.12
C HIS A 262 16.31 -4.11 -3.62
N SER A 263 16.32 -3.84 -2.31
CA SER A 263 17.05 -2.72 -1.69
C SER A 263 18.54 -2.69 -2.03
N HIS A 264 19.16 -3.86 -2.22
CA HIS A 264 20.56 -4.01 -2.56
C HIS A 264 20.93 -3.48 -3.96
N ASP A 265 19.92 -3.29 -4.84
CA ASP A 265 20.09 -2.74 -6.21
C ASP A 265 19.03 -1.66 -6.48
N ALA A 266 18.63 -0.94 -5.45
CA ALA A 266 17.55 0.03 -5.54
C ALA A 266 17.72 1.08 -6.64
N PRO A 267 18.90 1.69 -6.88
CA PRO A 267 19.04 2.67 -7.98
C PRO A 267 18.80 2.08 -9.37
N GLY A 268 19.09 0.80 -9.57
CA GLY A 268 18.85 0.10 -10.82
C GLY A 268 17.39 -0.27 -11.03
N SER A 269 16.72 -0.76 -9.99
CA SER A 269 15.34 -1.23 -10.04
C SER A 269 14.33 -0.13 -10.44
N PRO A 270 14.32 1.08 -9.83
CA PRO A 270 13.45 2.16 -10.27
C PRO A 270 13.68 2.60 -11.71
N SER A 271 14.94 2.72 -12.12
CA SER A 271 15.29 3.11 -13.50
C SER A 271 14.79 2.09 -14.52
N THR A 272 14.84 0.80 -14.21
CA THR A 272 14.38 -0.28 -15.08
C THR A 272 12.85 -0.30 -15.13
N ALA A 273 12.16 -0.14 -14.00
CA ALA A 273 10.71 -0.13 -13.91
C ALA A 273 10.06 1.08 -14.61
N ALA A 274 10.75 2.23 -14.67
CA ALA A 274 10.25 3.43 -15.33
C ALA A 274 10.44 3.42 -16.86
N ARG A 275 11.15 2.44 -17.41
CA ARG A 275 11.34 2.34 -18.87
C ARG A 275 10.19 1.56 -19.48
N PRO A 276 9.46 2.13 -20.44
CA PRO A 276 8.37 1.46 -21.15
C PRO A 276 8.84 0.28 -21.98
#